data_9ac4fee7012c2c072a0e441a09c15a90
#
_entry.id   9ac4fee7012c2c072a0e441a09c15a90
#
_cell.length_a   1.000
_cell.length_b   1.000
_cell.length_c   1.000
_cell.angle_alpha   90.00
_cell.angle_beta   90.00
_cell.angle_gamma   90.00
#
_symmetry.space_group_name_H-M   'P 1'
#
loop_
_entity.id
_entity.type
_entity.pdbx_description
1 polymer ?
#
loop_
_entity_poly.entity_id
_entity_poly.type
_entity_poly.pdbx_seq_one_letter_code
_entity_poly.pdbx_strand_id
1 'polypeptide(L)'
;MNNHPQLPLGLVLRDSARFNSYFPGHNLETVQGLQRSATGNGEPLVFVAGATGMGKTHLLQAACYEAAQSGRTTGYLPLQELLAYTTTVFDGLEQLDLICIDDVSAIAAQVDWECSLFDLFNRVRQCGGTLLIAGEKRPDQAGFQLPDLVSRLGWGVTYVLKPLADHDVIAALACRARARGLQLPEETAQYLLRRFPRDLATLVALFDTLDMASLIEQRRLTVPFVKSVLDNNR
;
A
#
# COMPACT_ATOMS: atom_id res chain seq x y z
N MET A 1 18.26 27.37 17.56
CA MET A 1 18.43 25.90 17.60
C MET A 1 17.09 25.32 17.99
N ASN A 2 16.24 25.06 17.00
CA ASN A 2 14.93 24.45 17.24
C ASN A 2 15.11 22.94 17.24
N ASN A 3 15.10 22.39 18.44
CA ASN A 3 15.09 20.94 18.65
C ASN A 3 13.65 20.46 18.43
N HIS A 4 13.26 20.20 17.20
CA HIS A 4 12.02 19.47 16.93
C HIS A 4 12.26 18.03 17.37
N PRO A 5 11.43 17.48 18.29
CA PRO A 5 11.53 16.07 18.61
C PRO A 5 11.17 15.31 17.33
N GLN A 6 12.16 14.66 16.71
CA GLN A 6 11.88 13.63 15.72
C GLN A 6 10.99 12.60 16.39
N LEU A 7 9.71 12.57 16.02
CA LEU A 7 8.84 11.46 16.37
C LEU A 7 9.50 10.21 15.78
N PRO A 8 9.87 9.21 16.60
CA PRO A 8 10.21 7.91 16.06
C PRO A 8 8.91 7.33 15.52
N LEU A 9 8.56 7.68 14.28
CA LEU A 9 7.53 6.98 13.53
C LEU A 9 8.06 5.55 13.36
N GLY A 10 7.69 4.67 14.26
CA GLY A 10 7.91 3.21 14.15
C GLY A 10 7.07 2.60 13.02
N LEU A 11 6.94 3.33 11.91
CA LEU A 11 6.27 2.89 10.70
C LEU A 11 7.19 1.89 10.00
N VAL A 12 7.06 0.64 10.39
CA VAL A 12 7.80 -0.46 9.78
C VAL A 12 7.23 -0.70 8.39
N LEU A 13 7.95 -0.25 7.37
CA LEU A 13 7.72 -0.72 6.01
C LEU A 13 7.82 -2.25 6.02
N ARG A 14 6.81 -2.94 5.52
CA ARG A 14 6.87 -4.40 5.41
C ARG A 14 7.98 -4.77 4.43
N ASP A 15 9.03 -5.42 4.90
CA ASP A 15 10.17 -5.86 4.07
C ASP A 15 9.77 -6.68 2.84
N SER A 16 8.57 -7.27 2.88
CA SER A 16 8.01 -8.06 1.79
C SER A 16 7.27 -7.24 0.73
N ALA A 17 7.03 -5.94 0.93
CA ALA A 17 6.31 -5.11 -0.03
C ALA A 17 7.25 -4.67 -1.16
N ARG A 18 7.17 -5.34 -2.29
CA ARG A 18 7.92 -5.08 -3.51
C ARG A 18 6.98 -5.14 -4.71
N PHE A 19 7.28 -4.41 -5.78
CA PHE A 19 6.49 -4.50 -7.00
C PHE A 19 6.50 -5.90 -7.61
N ASN A 20 7.61 -6.64 -7.50
CA ASN A 20 7.72 -8.02 -8.00
C ASN A 20 6.92 -9.05 -7.19
N SER A 21 6.50 -8.71 -5.96
CA SER A 21 5.62 -9.55 -5.14
C SER A 21 4.14 -9.17 -5.29
N TYR A 22 3.82 -8.15 -6.08
CA TYR A 22 2.47 -7.75 -6.43
C TYR A 22 2.07 -8.35 -7.77
N PHE A 23 0.99 -9.13 -7.79
CA PHE A 23 0.44 -9.64 -9.05
C PHE A 23 -0.49 -8.58 -9.67
N PRO A 24 -0.14 -8.01 -10.83
CA PRO A 24 -0.85 -6.83 -11.33
C PRO A 24 -2.24 -7.15 -11.91
N GLY A 25 -2.46 -8.33 -12.51
CA GLY A 25 -3.69 -8.64 -13.25
C GLY A 25 -4.02 -7.51 -14.22
N HIS A 26 -5.22 -6.94 -14.10
CA HIS A 26 -5.66 -5.79 -14.90
C HIS A 26 -5.09 -4.43 -14.46
N ASN A 27 -4.21 -4.39 -13.45
CA ASN A 27 -3.64 -3.16 -12.88
C ASN A 27 -2.19 -2.89 -13.33
N LEU A 28 -1.74 -3.51 -14.42
CA LEU A 28 -0.35 -3.41 -14.89
C LEU A 28 0.06 -1.94 -15.15
N GLU A 29 -0.83 -1.15 -15.75
CA GLU A 29 -0.59 0.27 -16.01
C GLU A 29 -0.37 1.05 -14.72
N THR A 30 -1.18 0.80 -13.68
CA THR A 30 -1.02 1.39 -12.36
C THR A 30 0.34 1.05 -11.75
N VAL A 31 0.73 -0.21 -11.78
CA VAL A 31 2.03 -0.66 -11.26
C VAL A 31 3.17 0.05 -11.97
N GLN A 32 3.16 0.08 -13.29
CA GLN A 32 4.19 0.75 -14.08
C GLN A 32 4.21 2.27 -13.87
N GLY A 33 3.03 2.91 -13.71
CA GLY A 33 2.92 4.31 -13.38
C GLY A 33 3.57 4.63 -12.04
N LEU A 34 3.24 3.86 -11.00
CA LEU A 34 3.83 4.02 -9.67
C LEU A 34 5.36 3.77 -9.66
N GLN A 35 5.85 2.77 -10.40
CA GLN A 35 7.29 2.53 -10.54
C GLN A 35 8.03 3.72 -11.16
N ARG A 36 7.48 4.29 -12.25
CA ARG A 36 8.06 5.48 -12.87
C ARG A 36 8.08 6.67 -11.93
N SER A 37 6.97 6.92 -11.22
CA SER A 37 6.89 8.04 -10.25
C SER A 37 7.82 7.81 -9.06
N ALA A 38 7.95 6.57 -8.56
CA ALA A 38 8.87 6.23 -7.48
C ALA A 38 10.33 6.55 -7.84
N THR A 39 10.74 6.31 -9.08
CA THR A 39 12.11 6.62 -9.57
C THR A 39 12.30 8.06 -10.07
N GLY A 40 11.27 8.91 -9.98
CA GLY A 40 11.32 10.31 -10.43
C GLY A 40 11.16 10.50 -11.94
N ASN A 41 10.84 9.44 -12.68
CA ASN A 41 10.65 9.47 -14.14
C ASN A 41 9.17 9.42 -14.56
N GLY A 42 8.27 9.60 -13.62
CA GLY A 42 6.82 9.57 -13.82
C GLY A 42 6.11 10.82 -13.39
N GLU A 43 4.81 10.70 -13.15
CA GLU A 43 3.98 11.80 -12.72
C GLU A 43 4.33 12.24 -11.28
N PRO A 44 4.40 13.56 -11.01
CA PRO A 44 4.71 14.09 -9.68
C PRO A 44 3.56 13.89 -8.69
N LEU A 45 2.35 13.66 -9.18
CA LEU A 45 1.18 13.32 -8.37
C LEU A 45 0.45 12.14 -8.98
N VAL A 46 0.31 11.08 -8.18
CA VAL A 46 -0.50 9.90 -8.54
C VAL A 46 -1.48 9.61 -7.41
N PHE A 47 -2.74 9.47 -7.76
CA PHE A 47 -3.79 9.01 -6.85
C PHE A 47 -4.20 7.58 -7.20
N VAL A 48 -4.20 6.68 -6.22
CA VAL A 48 -4.62 5.28 -6.38
C VAL A 48 -5.92 5.05 -5.62
N ALA A 49 -7.02 4.90 -6.34
CA ALA A 49 -8.32 4.58 -5.78
C ALA A 49 -8.58 3.06 -5.85
N GLY A 50 -9.22 2.50 -4.83
CA GLY A 50 -9.62 1.10 -4.84
C GLY A 50 -10.16 0.64 -3.49
N ALA A 51 -11.03 -0.36 -3.50
CA ALA A 51 -11.61 -0.91 -2.28
C ALA A 51 -10.52 -1.46 -1.34
N THR A 52 -10.90 -1.67 -0.08
CA THR A 52 -10.03 -2.32 0.91
C THR A 52 -9.59 -3.69 0.40
N GLY A 53 -8.35 -4.08 0.67
CA GLY A 53 -7.80 -5.38 0.25
C GLY A 53 -7.23 -5.43 -1.17
N MET A 54 -7.36 -4.38 -1.99
CA MET A 54 -6.83 -4.37 -3.37
C MET A 54 -5.31 -4.14 -3.47
N GLY A 55 -4.62 -4.00 -2.34
CA GLY A 55 -3.16 -3.89 -2.30
C GLY A 55 -2.62 -2.46 -2.46
N LYS A 56 -3.43 -1.41 -2.18
CA LYS A 56 -2.98 -0.01 -2.19
C LYS A 56 -1.76 0.19 -1.29
N THR A 57 -1.86 -0.21 -0.04
CA THR A 57 -0.76 -0.17 0.95
C THR A 57 0.49 -0.87 0.44
N HIS A 58 0.35 -2.06 -0.14
CA HIS A 58 1.47 -2.80 -0.71
C HIS A 58 2.16 -2.00 -1.83
N LEU A 59 1.38 -1.41 -2.74
CA LEU A 59 1.91 -0.62 -3.86
C LEU A 59 2.64 0.64 -3.38
N LEU A 60 2.11 1.36 -2.38
CA LEU A 60 2.76 2.54 -1.82
C LEU A 60 4.07 2.18 -1.09
N GLN A 61 4.07 1.11 -0.29
CA GLN A 61 5.28 0.64 0.38
C GLN A 61 6.33 0.13 -0.63
N ALA A 62 5.89 -0.55 -1.70
CA ALA A 62 6.77 -0.96 -2.79
C ALA A 62 7.39 0.24 -3.51
N ALA A 63 6.63 1.34 -3.69
CA ALA A 63 7.13 2.58 -4.26
C ALA A 63 8.19 3.24 -3.36
N CYS A 64 7.98 3.30 -2.05
CA CYS A 64 8.97 3.77 -1.10
C CYS A 64 10.27 2.95 -1.19
N TYR A 65 10.14 1.61 -1.25
CA TYR A 65 11.31 0.75 -1.40
C TYR A 65 12.07 1.01 -2.70
N GLU A 66 11.38 1.06 -3.82
CA GLU A 66 11.98 1.32 -5.15
C GLU A 66 12.69 2.67 -5.20
N ALA A 67 12.06 3.72 -4.65
CA ALA A 67 12.66 5.04 -4.55
C ALA A 67 13.93 5.04 -3.69
N ALA A 68 13.90 4.39 -2.53
CA ALA A 68 15.06 4.27 -1.66
C ALA A 68 16.22 3.51 -2.33
N GLN A 69 15.93 2.45 -3.11
CA GLN A 69 16.94 1.74 -3.91
C GLN A 69 17.54 2.63 -5.02
N SER A 70 16.78 3.62 -5.49
CA SER A 70 17.23 4.61 -6.46
C SER A 70 17.93 5.82 -5.82
N GLY A 71 18.21 5.78 -4.50
CA GLY A 71 18.89 6.84 -3.75
C GLY A 71 18.01 8.04 -3.40
N ARG A 72 16.68 7.95 -3.54
CA ARG A 72 15.73 9.01 -3.19
C ARG A 72 15.31 8.90 -1.72
N THR A 73 15.11 10.04 -1.07
CA THR A 73 14.54 10.13 0.27
C THR A 73 13.03 9.91 0.24
N THR A 74 12.52 9.08 1.17
CA THR A 74 11.10 8.68 1.13
C THR A 74 10.42 8.77 2.48
N GLY A 75 9.11 9.08 2.46
CA GLY A 75 8.22 9.01 3.62
C GLY A 75 6.95 8.22 3.32
N TYR A 76 6.51 7.40 4.27
CA TYR A 76 5.24 6.67 4.21
C TYR A 76 4.35 7.07 5.37
N LEU A 77 3.14 7.52 5.08
CA LEU A 77 2.18 8.06 6.05
C LEU A 77 0.85 7.30 5.98
N PRO A 78 0.60 6.34 6.86
CA PRO A 78 -0.70 5.69 7.03
C PRO A 78 -1.62 6.61 7.85
N LEU A 79 -2.46 7.40 7.18
CA LEU A 79 -3.27 8.41 7.86
C LEU A 79 -4.25 7.81 8.88
N GLN A 80 -4.76 6.61 8.64
CA GLN A 80 -5.61 5.92 9.61
C GLN A 80 -4.94 5.77 10.99
N GLU A 81 -3.62 5.50 11.02
CA GLU A 81 -2.85 5.38 12.26
C GLU A 81 -2.43 6.75 12.80
N LEU A 82 -2.17 7.71 11.89
CA LEU A 82 -1.69 9.04 12.24
C LEU A 82 -2.77 9.95 12.82
N LEU A 83 -4.06 9.63 12.67
CA LEU A 83 -5.15 10.35 13.31
C LEU A 83 -5.07 10.41 14.84
N ALA A 84 -4.30 9.53 15.47
CA ALA A 84 -4.02 9.60 16.90
C ALA A 84 -3.06 10.75 17.29
N TYR A 85 -2.44 11.39 16.31
CA TYR A 85 -1.49 12.50 16.48
C TYR A 85 -2.10 13.82 15.98
N THR A 86 -1.28 14.87 15.88
CA THR A 86 -1.68 16.16 15.33
C THR A 86 -1.24 16.30 13.87
N THR A 87 -1.79 17.29 13.17
CA THR A 87 -1.43 17.59 11.77
C THR A 87 0.04 17.97 11.58
N THR A 88 0.78 18.25 12.66
CA THR A 88 2.23 18.52 12.63
C THR A 88 3.05 17.34 12.10
N VAL A 89 2.46 16.15 11.94
CA VAL A 89 3.10 15.01 11.24
C VAL A 89 3.45 15.34 9.78
N PHE A 90 2.87 16.38 9.21
CA PHE A 90 3.15 16.87 7.85
C PHE A 90 4.30 17.88 7.77
N ASP A 91 4.85 18.34 8.91
CA ASP A 91 5.88 19.37 8.93
C ASP A 91 7.23 18.80 8.46
N GLY A 92 7.89 19.54 7.55
CA GLY A 92 9.21 19.17 7.03
C GLY A 92 9.23 18.05 5.98
N LEU A 93 8.07 17.45 5.67
CA LEU A 93 8.00 16.37 4.68
C LEU A 93 8.29 16.83 3.25
N GLU A 94 8.12 18.11 2.94
CA GLU A 94 8.45 18.68 1.64
C GLU A 94 9.93 18.57 1.25
N GLN A 95 10.80 18.22 2.22
CA GLN A 95 12.23 17.94 1.98
C GLN A 95 12.47 16.54 1.38
N LEU A 96 11.46 15.69 1.37
CA LEU A 96 11.57 14.34 0.83
C LEU A 96 11.31 14.32 -0.68
N ASP A 97 12.03 13.44 -1.39
CA ASP A 97 11.85 13.25 -2.83
C ASP A 97 10.54 12.53 -3.17
N LEU A 98 10.08 11.64 -2.28
CA LEU A 98 8.85 10.89 -2.44
C LEU A 98 8.08 10.79 -1.12
N ILE A 99 6.80 11.14 -1.15
CA ILE A 99 5.88 10.96 -0.03
C ILE A 99 4.73 10.05 -0.48
N CYS A 100 4.54 8.96 0.25
CA CYS A 100 3.43 8.03 0.07
C CYS A 100 2.41 8.23 1.20
N ILE A 101 1.19 8.65 0.86
CA ILE A 101 0.09 8.88 1.81
C ILE A 101 -0.95 7.78 1.62
N ASP A 102 -1.10 6.94 2.63
CA ASP A 102 -2.07 5.83 2.61
C ASP A 102 -3.33 6.18 3.41
N ASP A 103 -4.43 5.54 3.02
CA ASP A 103 -5.75 5.68 3.64
C ASP A 103 -6.20 7.15 3.77
N VAL A 104 -6.01 7.96 2.72
CA VAL A 104 -6.35 9.39 2.73
C VAL A 104 -7.83 9.65 3.04
N SER A 105 -8.71 8.70 2.78
CA SER A 105 -10.13 8.78 3.14
C SER A 105 -10.36 8.91 4.65
N ALA A 106 -9.39 8.55 5.50
CA ALA A 106 -9.49 8.64 6.94
C ALA A 106 -9.59 10.09 7.45
N ILE A 107 -9.05 11.06 6.70
CA ILE A 107 -9.12 12.48 7.06
C ILE A 107 -10.32 13.21 6.42
N ALA A 108 -11.15 12.52 5.63
CA ALA A 108 -12.32 13.14 5.02
C ALA A 108 -13.26 13.74 6.09
N ALA A 109 -13.76 14.94 5.82
CA ALA A 109 -14.56 15.74 6.74
C ALA A 109 -13.83 16.21 8.03
N GLN A 110 -12.51 16.10 8.10
CA GLN A 110 -11.68 16.65 9.17
C GLN A 110 -10.93 17.88 8.65
N VAL A 111 -11.52 19.05 8.83
CA VAL A 111 -11.09 20.32 8.22
C VAL A 111 -9.61 20.61 8.42
N ASP A 112 -9.11 20.45 9.67
CA ASP A 112 -7.71 20.75 10.01
C ASP A 112 -6.73 19.83 9.24
N TRP A 113 -7.09 18.57 9.09
CA TRP A 113 -6.31 17.59 8.34
C TRP A 113 -6.35 17.84 6.83
N GLU A 114 -7.53 18.19 6.31
CA GLU A 114 -7.69 18.53 4.89
C GLU A 114 -6.90 19.79 4.52
N CYS A 115 -6.95 20.84 5.36
CA CYS A 115 -6.16 22.06 5.17
C CYS A 115 -4.65 21.74 5.24
N SER A 116 -4.22 20.97 6.23
CA SER A 116 -2.80 20.62 6.39
C SER A 116 -2.27 19.77 5.23
N LEU A 117 -3.09 18.86 4.69
CA LEU A 117 -2.74 18.08 3.51
C LEU A 117 -2.66 18.96 2.25
N PHE A 118 -3.58 19.92 2.11
CA PHE A 118 -3.54 20.89 1.02
C PHE A 118 -2.26 21.74 1.07
N ASP A 119 -1.86 22.18 2.25
CA ASP A 119 -0.62 22.95 2.44
C ASP A 119 0.62 22.08 2.15
N LEU A 120 0.64 20.84 2.61
CA LEU A 120 1.71 19.89 2.27
C LEU A 120 1.82 19.71 0.76
N PHE A 121 0.69 19.51 0.06
CA PHE A 121 0.66 19.38 -1.39
C PHE A 121 1.38 20.56 -2.07
N ASN A 122 1.02 21.80 -1.65
CA ASN A 122 1.60 23.01 -2.25
C ASN A 122 3.11 23.10 -1.99
N ARG A 123 3.56 22.80 -0.75
CA ARG A 123 4.99 22.80 -0.39
C ARG A 123 5.79 21.74 -1.18
N VAL A 124 5.29 20.50 -1.24
CA VAL A 124 5.95 19.41 -2.00
C VAL A 124 6.07 19.77 -3.47
N ARG A 125 5.01 20.35 -4.06
CA ARG A 125 5.05 20.79 -5.45
C ARG A 125 6.10 21.89 -5.70
N GLN A 126 6.23 22.84 -4.76
CA GLN A 126 7.26 23.92 -4.86
C GLN A 126 8.68 23.35 -4.79
N CYS A 127 8.89 22.31 -3.98
CA CYS A 127 10.18 21.64 -3.84
C CYS A 127 10.49 20.63 -4.96
N GLY A 128 9.51 20.34 -5.86
CA GLY A 128 9.69 19.36 -6.94
C GLY A 128 9.61 17.90 -6.49
N GLY A 129 9.04 17.64 -5.30
CA GLY A 129 8.81 16.30 -4.76
C GLY A 129 7.68 15.55 -5.46
N THR A 130 7.57 14.27 -5.18
CA THR A 130 6.54 13.37 -5.71
C THR A 130 5.57 12.97 -4.61
N LEU A 131 4.26 12.99 -4.89
CA LEU A 131 3.20 12.50 -4.00
C LEU A 131 2.50 11.29 -4.61
N LEU A 132 2.49 10.17 -3.90
CA LEU A 132 1.67 9.00 -4.20
C LEU A 132 0.62 8.86 -3.10
N ILE A 133 -0.65 8.95 -3.46
CA ILE A 133 -1.75 9.00 -2.50
C ILE A 133 -2.70 7.84 -2.76
N ALA A 134 -3.13 7.14 -1.72
CA ALA A 134 -4.10 6.06 -1.83
C ALA A 134 -5.36 6.34 -1.00
N GLY A 135 -6.52 6.01 -1.58
CA GLY A 135 -7.83 6.12 -0.95
C GLY A 135 -8.79 5.04 -1.42
N GLU A 136 -9.93 4.91 -0.75
CA GLU A 136 -10.95 3.93 -1.16
C GLU A 136 -11.69 4.34 -2.42
N LYS A 137 -11.91 5.65 -2.60
CA LYS A 137 -12.64 6.25 -3.72
C LYS A 137 -11.78 7.32 -4.39
N ARG A 138 -12.19 7.73 -5.57
CA ARG A 138 -11.56 8.87 -6.27
C ARG A 138 -11.69 10.15 -5.43
N PRO A 139 -10.81 11.17 -5.63
CA PRO A 139 -10.83 12.40 -4.83
C PRO A 139 -12.20 13.09 -4.79
N ASP A 140 -12.90 13.13 -5.92
CA ASP A 140 -14.23 13.73 -6.08
C ASP A 140 -15.36 12.97 -5.35
N GLN A 141 -15.10 11.74 -4.91
CA GLN A 141 -16.05 10.84 -4.24
C GLN A 141 -15.61 10.46 -2.81
N ALA A 142 -14.44 10.94 -2.39
CA ALA A 142 -13.85 10.55 -1.10
C ALA A 142 -14.48 11.23 0.12
N GLY A 143 -15.32 12.27 -0.10
CA GLY A 143 -16.04 12.97 0.96
C GLY A 143 -15.27 14.12 1.59
N PHE A 144 -14.22 14.61 0.94
CA PHE A 144 -13.51 15.82 1.38
C PHE A 144 -14.42 17.05 1.32
N GLN A 145 -14.28 17.91 2.32
CA GLN A 145 -15.05 19.17 2.42
C GLN A 145 -14.32 20.36 1.81
N LEU A 146 -12.99 20.32 1.68
CA LEU A 146 -12.18 21.37 1.09
C LEU A 146 -12.14 21.23 -0.44
N PRO A 147 -12.85 22.06 -1.23
CA PRO A 147 -12.90 21.93 -2.69
C PRO A 147 -11.51 22.06 -3.35
N ASP A 148 -10.67 22.93 -2.77
CA ASP A 148 -9.32 23.15 -3.27
C ASP A 148 -8.45 21.88 -3.13
N LEU A 149 -8.59 21.12 -2.03
CA LEU A 149 -7.92 19.84 -1.87
C LEU A 149 -8.40 18.83 -2.93
N VAL A 150 -9.72 18.72 -3.13
CA VAL A 150 -10.30 17.83 -4.16
C VAL A 150 -9.72 18.16 -5.53
N SER A 151 -9.69 19.45 -5.89
CA SER A 151 -9.13 19.93 -7.15
C SER A 151 -7.64 19.56 -7.27
N ARG A 152 -6.85 19.74 -6.22
CA ARG A 152 -5.42 19.39 -6.21
C ARG A 152 -5.17 17.90 -6.32
N LEU A 153 -5.90 17.09 -5.58
CA LEU A 153 -5.78 15.63 -5.64
C LEU A 153 -6.19 15.08 -7.02
N GLY A 154 -7.13 15.74 -7.70
CA GLY A 154 -7.56 15.39 -9.05
C GLY A 154 -6.65 15.92 -10.17
N TRP A 155 -5.64 16.74 -9.85
CA TRP A 155 -4.75 17.36 -10.85
C TRP A 155 -3.78 16.35 -11.48
N GLY A 156 -3.34 15.34 -10.74
CA GLY A 156 -2.46 14.29 -11.22
C GLY A 156 -3.19 13.12 -11.88
N VAL A 157 -2.46 12.06 -12.13
CA VAL A 157 -3.05 10.83 -12.68
C VAL A 157 -3.77 10.06 -11.58
N THR A 158 -5.03 9.70 -11.83
CA THR A 158 -5.82 8.85 -10.96
C THR A 158 -5.97 7.47 -11.56
N TYR A 159 -5.39 6.46 -10.90
CA TYR A 159 -5.61 5.06 -11.23
C TYR A 159 -6.71 4.48 -10.33
N VAL A 160 -7.60 3.70 -10.93
CA VAL A 160 -8.63 2.95 -10.20
C VAL A 160 -8.29 1.47 -10.27
N LEU A 161 -7.94 0.88 -9.12
CA LEU A 161 -7.62 -0.54 -9.05
C LEU A 161 -8.84 -1.40 -9.38
N LYS A 162 -8.61 -2.39 -10.22
CA LYS A 162 -9.61 -3.40 -10.59
C LYS A 162 -9.38 -4.65 -9.74
N PRO A 163 -10.46 -5.29 -9.25
CA PRO A 163 -10.33 -6.55 -8.52
C PRO A 163 -9.70 -7.61 -9.42
N LEU A 164 -8.98 -8.54 -8.80
CA LEU A 164 -8.45 -9.71 -9.50
C LEU A 164 -9.60 -10.65 -9.90
N ALA A 165 -9.51 -11.21 -11.09
CA ALA A 165 -10.39 -12.30 -11.48
C ALA A 165 -10.04 -13.57 -10.66
N ASP A 166 -10.98 -14.51 -10.55
CA ASP A 166 -10.82 -15.73 -9.74
C ASP A 166 -9.55 -16.52 -10.08
N HIS A 167 -9.20 -16.62 -11.36
CA HIS A 167 -7.98 -17.30 -11.81
C HIS A 167 -6.70 -16.52 -11.45
N ASP A 168 -6.78 -15.22 -11.35
CA ASP A 168 -5.65 -14.34 -11.01
C ASP A 168 -5.33 -14.40 -9.51
N VAL A 169 -6.30 -14.73 -8.65
CA VAL A 169 -6.06 -14.84 -7.21
C VAL A 169 -5.08 -15.98 -6.91
N ILE A 170 -5.17 -17.11 -7.62
CA ILE A 170 -4.19 -18.22 -7.48
C ILE A 170 -2.80 -17.74 -7.90
N ALA A 171 -2.71 -17.03 -9.02
CA ALA A 171 -1.44 -16.49 -9.50
C ALA A 171 -0.85 -15.44 -8.55
N ALA A 172 -1.70 -14.60 -7.94
CA ALA A 172 -1.29 -13.62 -6.92
C ALA A 172 -0.71 -14.29 -5.67
N LEU A 173 -1.37 -15.33 -5.14
CA LEU A 173 -0.87 -16.12 -4.01
C LEU A 173 0.45 -16.82 -4.36
N ALA A 174 0.57 -17.40 -5.55
CA ALA A 174 1.80 -18.05 -6.01
C ALA A 174 2.94 -17.05 -6.21
N CYS A 175 2.66 -15.84 -6.70
CA CYS A 175 3.61 -14.74 -6.82
C CYS A 175 4.17 -14.35 -5.45
N ARG A 176 3.28 -14.17 -4.47
CA ARG A 176 3.65 -13.83 -3.09
C ARG A 176 4.47 -14.94 -2.42
N ALA A 177 4.10 -16.22 -2.63
CA ALA A 177 4.85 -17.36 -2.13
C ALA A 177 6.29 -17.36 -2.67
N ARG A 178 6.44 -17.19 -3.98
CA ARG A 178 7.76 -17.14 -4.62
C ARG A 178 8.62 -16.00 -4.12
N ALA A 179 8.05 -14.83 -3.90
CA ALA A 179 8.79 -13.68 -3.35
C ALA A 179 9.38 -13.95 -1.94
N ARG A 180 8.84 -14.94 -1.21
CA ARG A 180 9.32 -15.40 0.10
C ARG A 180 10.13 -16.71 0.03
N GLY A 181 10.45 -17.17 -1.18
CA GLY A 181 11.19 -18.44 -1.36
C GLY A 181 10.35 -19.69 -1.13
N LEU A 182 9.02 -19.57 -1.03
CA LEU A 182 8.10 -20.68 -0.82
C LEU A 182 7.51 -21.19 -2.13
N GLN A 183 7.20 -22.47 -2.13
CA GLN A 183 6.42 -23.11 -3.19
C GLN A 183 4.97 -23.30 -2.68
N LEU A 184 4.00 -22.69 -3.35
CA LEU A 184 2.57 -22.93 -3.12
C LEU A 184 2.05 -23.86 -4.23
N PRO A 185 1.81 -25.16 -3.93
CA PRO A 185 1.22 -26.06 -4.91
C PRO A 185 -0.18 -25.57 -5.32
N GLU A 186 -0.53 -25.75 -6.58
CA GLU A 186 -1.83 -25.31 -7.11
C GLU A 186 -3.01 -25.94 -6.37
N GLU A 187 -2.89 -27.22 -6.01
CA GLU A 187 -3.90 -27.92 -5.20
C GLU A 187 -4.13 -27.24 -3.85
N THR A 188 -3.07 -26.76 -3.20
CA THR A 188 -3.15 -26.05 -1.92
C THR A 188 -3.78 -24.67 -2.11
N ALA A 189 -3.43 -23.94 -3.17
CA ALA A 189 -4.04 -22.65 -3.49
C ALA A 189 -5.55 -22.81 -3.77
N GLN A 190 -5.94 -23.82 -4.56
CA GLN A 190 -7.34 -24.12 -4.83
C GLN A 190 -8.12 -24.53 -3.55
N TYR A 191 -7.49 -25.29 -2.65
CA TYR A 191 -8.06 -25.63 -1.35
C TYR A 191 -8.36 -24.36 -0.52
N LEU A 192 -7.42 -23.41 -0.45
CA LEU A 192 -7.61 -22.15 0.26
C LEU A 192 -8.77 -21.34 -0.32
N LEU A 193 -8.86 -21.22 -1.65
CA LEU A 193 -9.94 -20.50 -2.33
C LEU A 193 -11.34 -21.10 -2.14
N ARG A 194 -11.42 -22.42 -1.91
CA ARG A 194 -12.72 -23.08 -1.64
C ARG A 194 -13.18 -22.92 -0.21
N ARG A 195 -12.25 -22.74 0.75
CA ARG A 195 -12.55 -22.74 2.18
C ARG A 195 -12.66 -21.34 2.77
N PHE A 196 -12.03 -20.32 2.17
CA PHE A 196 -11.97 -18.96 2.67
C PHE A 196 -12.66 -17.98 1.71
N PRO A 197 -13.08 -16.80 2.22
CA PRO A 197 -13.53 -15.72 1.37
C PRO A 197 -12.51 -15.41 0.29
N ARG A 198 -12.96 -15.10 -0.92
CA ARG A 198 -12.10 -14.78 -2.07
C ARG A 198 -11.49 -13.36 -2.01
N ASP A 199 -11.57 -12.74 -0.86
CA ASP A 199 -10.91 -11.49 -0.56
C ASP A 199 -9.41 -11.71 -0.41
N LEU A 200 -8.64 -11.00 -1.24
CA LEU A 200 -7.19 -11.16 -1.31
C LEU A 200 -6.51 -10.80 0.01
N ALA A 201 -7.04 -9.83 0.78
CA ALA A 201 -6.45 -9.44 2.06
C ALA A 201 -6.55 -10.56 3.09
N THR A 202 -7.72 -11.21 3.20
CA THR A 202 -7.92 -12.37 4.06
C THR A 202 -7.02 -13.54 3.65
N LEU A 203 -6.93 -13.83 2.34
CA LEU A 203 -6.08 -14.90 1.84
C LEU A 203 -4.59 -14.61 2.06
N VAL A 204 -4.17 -13.36 1.95
CA VAL A 204 -2.80 -12.92 2.23
C VAL A 204 -2.47 -13.04 3.71
N ALA A 205 -3.35 -12.59 4.61
CA ALA A 205 -3.15 -12.72 6.06
C ALA A 205 -3.06 -14.20 6.48
N LEU A 206 -3.92 -15.03 5.91
CA LEU A 206 -3.87 -16.47 6.10
C LEU A 206 -2.54 -17.06 5.59
N PHE A 207 -2.11 -16.63 4.41
CA PHE A 207 -0.84 -17.09 3.84
C PHE A 207 0.34 -16.68 4.71
N ASP A 208 0.33 -15.47 5.29
CA ASP A 208 1.38 -15.02 6.22
C ASP A 208 1.46 -15.92 7.47
N THR A 209 0.31 -16.37 7.99
CA THR A 209 0.24 -17.34 9.10
C THR A 209 0.80 -18.70 8.69
N LEU A 210 0.45 -19.19 7.51
CA LEU A 210 0.95 -20.48 6.98
C LEU A 210 2.46 -20.45 6.68
N ASP A 211 2.98 -19.32 6.24
CA ASP A 211 4.40 -19.07 6.01
C ASP A 211 5.19 -19.22 7.32
N MET A 212 4.75 -18.54 8.38
CA MET A 212 5.36 -18.64 9.70
C MET A 212 5.35 -20.08 10.23
N ALA A 213 4.22 -20.78 10.11
CA ALA A 213 4.11 -22.17 10.54
C ALA A 213 5.03 -23.09 9.72
N SER A 214 5.09 -22.89 8.40
CA SER A 214 5.96 -23.63 7.49
C SER A 214 7.45 -23.47 7.85
N LEU A 215 7.85 -22.25 8.22
CA LEU A 215 9.21 -21.94 8.64
C LEU A 215 9.56 -22.62 9.97
N ILE A 216 8.66 -22.56 10.96
CA ILE A 216 8.85 -23.16 12.30
C ILE A 216 8.92 -24.68 12.21
N GLU A 217 8.01 -25.31 11.47
CA GLU A 217 7.91 -26.76 11.35
C GLU A 217 8.81 -27.35 10.25
N GLN A 218 9.46 -26.50 9.43
CA GLN A 218 10.27 -26.88 8.26
C GLN A 218 9.50 -27.79 7.27
N ARG A 219 8.22 -27.51 7.08
CA ARG A 219 7.31 -28.31 6.24
C ARG A 219 6.82 -27.52 5.03
N ARG A 220 6.60 -28.22 3.92
CA ARG A 220 6.04 -27.63 2.70
C ARG A 220 4.55 -27.31 2.86
N LEU A 221 4.06 -26.31 2.15
CA LEU A 221 2.66 -25.88 2.12
C LEU A 221 1.77 -26.89 1.37
N THR A 222 1.56 -28.06 1.95
CA THR A 222 0.65 -29.10 1.42
C THR A 222 -0.74 -28.96 2.04
N VAL A 223 -1.79 -29.49 1.38
CA VAL A 223 -3.15 -29.46 1.92
C VAL A 223 -3.26 -30.08 3.33
N PRO A 224 -2.64 -31.25 3.64
CA PRO A 224 -2.66 -31.79 5.00
C PRO A 224 -2.00 -30.86 6.03
N PHE A 225 -0.87 -30.23 5.69
CA PHE A 225 -0.20 -29.28 6.57
C PHE A 225 -1.07 -28.05 6.84
N VAL A 226 -1.65 -27.47 5.78
CA VAL A 226 -2.56 -26.32 5.90
C VAL A 226 -3.73 -26.65 6.82
N LYS A 227 -4.34 -27.83 6.68
CA LYS A 227 -5.41 -28.30 7.59
C LYS A 227 -4.95 -28.35 9.03
N SER A 228 -3.79 -28.94 9.32
CA SER A 228 -3.28 -29.04 10.69
C SER A 228 -3.05 -27.67 11.35
N VAL A 229 -2.50 -26.70 10.60
CA VAL A 229 -2.29 -25.34 11.11
C VAL A 229 -3.60 -24.62 11.39
N LEU A 230 -4.60 -24.79 10.51
CA LEU A 230 -5.91 -24.15 10.66
C LEU A 230 -6.76 -24.76 11.80
N ASP A 231 -6.61 -26.03 12.07
CA ASP A 231 -7.34 -26.73 13.14
C ASP A 231 -6.73 -26.40 14.52
N ASN A 232 -5.42 -26.15 14.58
CA ASN A 232 -4.71 -25.73 15.81
C ASN A 232 -4.92 -24.26 16.18
N ASN A 233 -5.40 -23.42 15.27
CA ASN A 233 -5.66 -21.99 15.48
C ASN A 233 -7.16 -21.68 15.76
N ARG A 234 -7.96 -22.69 16.02
CA ARG A 234 -9.35 -22.57 16.48
C ARG A 234 -9.43 -22.71 18.00
#